data_6e853b4e89bc08adab6afc795dba5de8
#
_entry.id   6e853b4e89bc08adab6afc795dba5de8
#
_cell.length_a   1.000
_cell.length_b   1.000
_cell.length_c   1.000
_cell.angle_alpha   90.00
_cell.angle_beta   90.00
_cell.angle_gamma   90.00
#
_symmetry.space_group_name_H-M   'P 1'
#
loop_
_entity.id
_entity.type
_entity.pdbx_description
1 polymer ?
#
loop_
_entity_poly.entity_id
_entity_poly.type
_entity_poly.pdbx_seq_one_letter_code
_entity_poly.pdbx_strand_id
1 'polypeptide(L)'
;MEDTELQIAPEVYEEILHNTDRKNYLNANERILRKSMVTLVKSGHAAFLFLRDDESREWWSKTAKVAAATVEKRKEAWRVYEIKQRAWDRLSEEDRKILKIRKPTAPKI
;
A
#
# COMPACT_ATOMS: atom_id res chain seq x y z
N MET A 1 21.75 10.31 0.83
CA MET A 1 21.52 9.07 1.58
C MET A 1 20.17 9.06 2.24
N GLU A 2 19.97 9.98 3.10
CA GLU A 2 18.71 10.08 3.83
C GLU A 2 17.54 10.26 2.91
N ASP A 3 17.75 10.91 1.79
CA ASP A 3 16.71 11.15 0.80
C ASP A 3 16.14 9.84 0.23
N THR A 4 17.01 8.85 0.06
CA THR A 4 16.60 7.55 -0.49
C THR A 4 15.59 6.86 0.41
N GLU A 5 15.76 6.98 1.72
CA GLU A 5 14.84 6.41 2.69
C GLU A 5 13.48 7.12 2.69
N LEU A 6 13.44 8.36 2.23
CA LEU A 6 12.22 9.16 2.18
C LEU A 6 11.57 9.16 0.80
N GLN A 7 12.20 8.50 -0.18
CA GLN A 7 11.61 8.31 -1.50
C GLN A 7 10.63 7.16 -1.45
N ILE A 8 9.41 7.44 -1.81
CA ILE A 8 8.31 6.49 -1.69
C ILE A 8 7.57 6.43 -3.02
N ALA A 9 7.16 5.21 -3.42
CA ALA A 9 6.39 5.03 -4.63
C ALA A 9 5.04 5.76 -4.53
N PRO A 10 4.49 6.29 -5.64
CA PRO A 10 3.24 7.02 -5.62
C PRO A 10 2.07 6.27 -4.98
N GLU A 11 1.97 4.97 -5.19
CA GLU A 11 0.89 4.16 -4.61
C GLU A 11 0.97 4.08 -3.08
N VAL A 12 2.15 4.28 -2.50
CA VAL A 12 2.31 4.29 -1.05
C VAL A 12 1.70 5.56 -0.46
N TYR A 13 1.84 6.70 -1.14
CA TYR A 13 1.19 7.93 -0.71
C TYR A 13 -0.33 7.79 -0.70
N GLU A 14 -0.87 7.18 -1.74
CA GLU A 14 -2.31 6.92 -1.80
C GLU A 14 -2.77 6.02 -0.66
N GLU A 15 -1.96 5.04 -0.30
CA GLU A 15 -2.27 4.15 0.81
C GLU A 15 -2.25 4.90 2.15
N ILE A 16 -1.30 5.83 2.34
CA ILE A 16 -1.25 6.66 3.54
C ILE A 16 -2.52 7.50 3.65
N LEU A 17 -2.94 8.11 2.55
CA LEU A 17 -4.17 8.92 2.53
C LEU A 17 -5.40 8.07 2.82
N HIS A 18 -5.49 6.90 2.22
CA HIS A 18 -6.59 5.99 2.42
C HIS A 18 -6.69 5.56 3.89
N ASN A 19 -5.57 5.19 4.49
CA ASN A 19 -5.53 4.80 5.90
C ASN A 19 -5.86 5.98 6.83
N THR A 20 -5.44 7.17 6.45
CA THR A 20 -5.74 8.39 7.22
C THR A 20 -7.25 8.62 7.30
N ASP A 21 -7.95 8.44 6.18
CA ASP A 21 -9.39 8.62 6.13
C ASP A 21 -10.17 7.50 6.83
N ARG A 22 -9.64 6.27 6.77
CA ARG A 22 -10.29 5.11 7.37
C ARG A 22 -10.17 5.03 8.88
N LYS A 23 -9.07 5.52 9.43
CA LYS A 23 -8.74 5.27 10.84
C LYS A 23 -9.32 6.35 11.74
N ASN A 24 -10.44 6.03 12.33
CA ASN A 24 -11.17 6.95 13.19
C ASN A 24 -10.43 7.29 14.50
N TYR A 25 -9.44 6.48 14.87
CA TYR A 25 -8.70 6.74 16.10
C TYR A 25 -7.65 7.83 15.95
N LEU A 26 -7.35 8.24 14.75
CA LEU A 26 -6.41 9.33 14.54
C LEU A 26 -7.06 10.65 14.96
N ASN A 27 -6.32 11.45 15.71
CA ASN A 27 -6.81 12.78 16.07
C ASN A 27 -6.74 13.71 14.85
N ALA A 28 -7.44 14.84 14.94
CA ALA A 28 -7.52 15.78 13.82
C ALA A 28 -6.15 16.32 13.40
N ASN A 29 -5.28 16.59 14.36
CA ASN A 29 -3.94 17.11 14.04
C ASN A 29 -3.10 16.10 13.28
N GLU A 30 -3.15 14.84 13.66
CA GLU A 30 -2.40 13.79 12.96
C GLU A 30 -2.92 13.61 11.54
N ARG A 31 -4.23 13.66 11.33
CA ARG A 31 -4.82 13.57 10.00
C ARG A 31 -4.34 14.71 9.11
N ILE A 32 -4.37 15.92 9.64
CA ILE A 32 -3.92 17.11 8.92
C ILE A 32 -2.44 16.97 8.57
N LEU A 33 -1.62 16.53 9.52
CA LEU A 33 -0.20 16.36 9.29
C LEU A 33 0.09 15.34 8.20
N ARG A 34 -0.55 14.18 8.25
CA ARG A 34 -0.35 13.15 7.21
C ARG A 34 -0.76 13.63 5.84
N LYS A 35 -1.91 14.29 5.73
CA LYS A 35 -2.39 14.82 4.45
C LYS A 35 -1.47 15.90 3.91
N SER A 36 -1.00 16.78 4.78
CA SER A 36 -0.08 17.85 4.39
C SER A 36 1.24 17.28 3.90
N MET A 37 1.79 16.30 4.61
CA MET A 37 3.04 15.66 4.19
C MET A 37 2.92 15.00 2.83
N VAL A 38 1.84 14.25 2.62
CA VAL A 38 1.61 13.59 1.32
C VAL A 38 1.49 14.64 0.22
N THR A 39 0.74 15.70 0.45
CA THR A 39 0.54 16.76 -0.54
C THR A 39 1.87 17.41 -0.90
N LEU A 40 2.70 17.74 0.07
CA LEU A 40 3.99 18.38 -0.15
C LEU A 40 4.93 17.47 -0.94
N VAL A 41 5.00 16.21 -0.59
CA VAL A 41 5.89 15.27 -1.26
C VAL A 41 5.40 14.97 -2.69
N LYS A 42 4.10 14.83 -2.88
CA LYS A 42 3.53 14.65 -4.23
C LYS A 42 3.78 15.87 -5.13
N SER A 43 3.92 17.04 -4.52
CA SER A 43 4.25 18.28 -5.26
C SER A 43 5.74 18.43 -5.55
N GLY A 44 6.54 17.41 -5.26
CA GLY A 44 7.96 17.40 -5.60
C GLY A 44 8.90 17.86 -4.49
N HIS A 45 8.39 18.08 -3.29
CA HIS A 45 9.22 18.47 -2.15
C HIS A 45 9.74 17.24 -1.41
N ALA A 46 10.99 17.29 -0.98
CA ALA A 46 11.56 16.20 -0.20
C ALA A 46 11.05 16.26 1.24
N ALA A 47 10.61 15.10 1.74
CA ALA A 47 10.04 15.03 3.09
C ALA A 47 10.98 15.55 4.18
N PHE A 48 12.28 15.27 4.06
CA PHE A 48 13.24 15.69 5.07
C PHE A 48 13.34 17.20 5.25
N LEU A 49 12.89 17.98 4.25
CA LEU A 49 12.88 19.45 4.36
C LEU A 49 11.88 19.95 5.40
N PHE A 50 10.86 19.15 5.69
CA PHE A 50 9.80 19.52 6.62
C PHE A 50 9.94 18.84 7.97
N LEU A 51 10.71 17.77 8.04
CA LEU A 51 10.93 16.97 9.24
C LEU A 51 12.33 17.23 9.76
N ARG A 52 12.44 18.15 10.68
CA ARG A 52 13.76 18.62 11.14
C ARG A 52 14.37 17.80 12.26
N ASP A 53 13.52 17.18 13.09
CA ASP A 53 14.02 16.39 14.20
C ASP A 53 13.95 14.89 13.90
N ASP A 54 14.72 14.11 14.63
CA ASP A 54 14.78 12.66 14.42
C ASP A 54 13.48 11.97 14.72
N GLU A 55 12.75 12.43 15.70
CA GLU A 55 11.46 11.86 16.09
C GLU A 55 10.44 11.99 14.97
N SER A 56 10.33 13.17 14.36
CA SER A 56 9.42 13.39 13.25
C SER A 56 9.79 12.56 12.02
N ARG A 57 11.09 12.45 11.73
CA ARG A 57 11.58 11.63 10.62
C ARG A 57 11.28 10.16 10.85
N GLU A 58 11.47 9.68 12.06
CA GLU A 58 11.16 8.32 12.42
C GLU A 58 9.68 8.03 12.29
N TRP A 59 8.84 8.95 12.77
CA TRP A 59 7.39 8.83 12.64
C TRP A 59 6.96 8.69 11.18
N TRP A 60 7.47 9.56 10.32
CA TRP A 60 7.12 9.53 8.89
C TRP A 60 7.62 8.25 8.23
N SER A 61 8.86 7.86 8.54
CA SER A 61 9.45 6.63 8.01
C SER A 61 8.61 5.40 8.39
N LYS A 62 8.16 5.31 9.63
CA LYS A 62 7.31 4.21 10.07
C LYS A 62 5.96 4.22 9.36
N THR A 63 5.36 5.39 9.21
CA THR A 63 4.09 5.55 8.49
C THR A 63 4.22 5.05 7.06
N ALA A 64 5.29 5.44 6.38
CA ALA A 64 5.56 5.03 5.01
C ALA A 64 5.83 3.52 4.91
N LYS A 65 6.58 2.96 5.85
CA LYS A 65 6.88 1.51 5.83
C LYS A 65 5.64 0.66 6.01
N VAL A 66 4.75 1.06 6.91
CA VAL A 66 3.49 0.34 7.12
C VAL A 66 2.64 0.37 5.86
N ALA A 67 2.52 1.54 5.24
CA ALA A 67 1.75 1.68 4.01
C ALA A 67 2.38 0.88 2.86
N ALA A 68 3.71 0.92 2.74
CA ALA A 68 4.43 0.16 1.71
C ALA A 68 4.22 -1.35 1.87
N ALA A 69 4.26 -1.86 3.11
CA ALA A 69 4.02 -3.27 3.36
C ALA A 69 2.60 -3.68 2.94
N THR A 70 1.60 -2.84 3.18
CA THR A 70 0.22 -3.09 2.77
C THR A 70 0.10 -3.14 1.25
N VAL A 71 0.75 -2.19 0.57
CA VAL A 71 0.76 -2.14 -0.91
C VAL A 71 1.40 -3.41 -1.47
N GLU A 72 2.53 -3.85 -0.92
CA GLU A 72 3.20 -5.06 -1.38
C GLU A 72 2.35 -6.32 -1.18
N LYS A 73 1.67 -6.43 -0.04
CA LYS A 73 0.76 -7.54 0.20
C LYS A 73 -0.39 -7.57 -0.82
N ARG A 74 -0.92 -6.39 -1.14
CA ARG A 74 -1.99 -6.28 -2.14
C ARG A 74 -1.50 -6.72 -3.51
N LYS A 75 -0.32 -6.24 -3.93
CA LYS A 75 0.26 -6.63 -5.22
C LYS A 75 0.49 -8.14 -5.30
N GLU A 76 1.01 -8.73 -4.22
CA GLU A 76 1.26 -10.16 -4.19
C GLU A 76 -0.04 -10.96 -4.26
N ALA A 77 -1.08 -10.53 -3.53
CA ALA A 77 -2.38 -11.19 -3.58
C ALA A 77 -2.98 -11.16 -4.98
N TRP A 78 -2.89 -10.03 -5.67
CA TRP A 78 -3.38 -9.93 -7.05
C TRP A 78 -2.54 -10.75 -8.02
N ARG A 79 -1.22 -10.79 -7.85
CA ARG A 79 -0.34 -11.62 -8.67
C ARG A 79 -0.71 -13.09 -8.55
N VAL A 80 -0.91 -13.56 -7.33
CA VAL A 80 -1.30 -14.95 -7.07
C VAL A 80 -2.68 -15.25 -7.67
N TYR A 81 -3.62 -14.32 -7.50
CA TYR A 81 -4.95 -14.46 -8.08
C TYR A 81 -4.89 -14.59 -9.60
N GLU A 82 -4.10 -13.75 -10.27
CA GLU A 82 -3.97 -13.78 -11.72
C GLU A 82 -3.39 -15.11 -12.20
N ILE A 83 -2.41 -15.66 -11.49
CA ILE A 83 -1.83 -16.96 -11.82
C ILE A 83 -2.87 -18.06 -11.68
N LYS A 84 -3.62 -18.05 -10.59
CA LYS A 84 -4.69 -19.03 -10.37
C LYS A 84 -5.80 -18.91 -11.40
N GLN A 85 -6.16 -17.72 -11.79
CA GLN A 85 -7.19 -17.48 -12.80
C GLN A 85 -6.74 -18.00 -14.17
N ARG A 86 -5.49 -17.77 -14.54
CA ARG A 86 -4.97 -18.30 -15.80
C ARG A 86 -4.96 -19.84 -15.82
N ALA A 87 -4.57 -20.45 -14.71
CA ALA A 87 -4.58 -21.91 -14.59
C ALA A 87 -6.01 -22.44 -14.69
N TRP A 88 -6.95 -21.80 -14.01
CA TRP A 88 -8.36 -22.14 -14.07
C TRP A 88 -8.88 -22.08 -15.52
N ASP A 89 -8.57 -21.00 -16.24
CA ASP A 89 -9.05 -20.79 -17.60
C ASP A 89 -8.51 -21.83 -18.59
N ARG A 90 -7.35 -22.42 -18.31
CA ARG A 90 -6.75 -23.48 -19.14
C ARG A 90 -7.36 -24.84 -18.91
N LEU A 91 -8.04 -25.05 -17.82
CA LEU A 91 -8.66 -26.31 -17.49
C LEU A 91 -10.04 -26.43 -18.14
N SER A 92 -10.34 -27.62 -18.67
CA SER A 92 -11.68 -27.91 -19.15
C SER A 92 -12.63 -28.04 -17.97
N GLU A 93 -13.93 -27.95 -18.24
CA GLU A 93 -14.94 -28.13 -17.22
C GLU A 93 -14.84 -29.50 -16.53
N GLU A 94 -14.56 -30.54 -17.31
CA GLU A 94 -14.36 -31.89 -16.80
C GLU A 94 -13.14 -31.94 -15.86
N ASP A 95 -12.02 -31.35 -16.29
CA ASP A 95 -10.79 -31.34 -15.48
C ASP A 95 -11.01 -30.62 -14.16
N ARG A 96 -11.75 -29.53 -14.17
CA ARG A 96 -12.07 -28.78 -12.93
C ARG A 96 -12.86 -29.64 -11.96
N LYS A 97 -13.81 -30.41 -12.47
CA LYS A 97 -14.62 -31.30 -11.66
C LYS A 97 -13.81 -32.47 -11.07
N ILE A 98 -12.98 -33.08 -11.91
CA ILE A 98 -12.16 -34.22 -11.51
C ILE A 98 -11.14 -33.80 -10.45
N LEU A 99 -10.48 -32.68 -10.67
CA LEU A 99 -9.46 -32.16 -9.76
C LEU A 99 -10.08 -31.46 -8.53
N LYS A 100 -11.39 -31.26 -8.51
CA LYS A 100 -12.12 -30.57 -7.44
C LYS A 100 -11.56 -29.17 -7.17
N ILE A 101 -11.16 -28.47 -8.22
CA ILE A 101 -10.61 -27.12 -8.12
C ILE A 101 -11.76 -26.10 -8.11
N ARG A 102 -11.67 -25.14 -7.20
CA ARG A 102 -12.66 -24.07 -7.13
C ARG A 102 -12.20 -22.87 -7.94
N LYS A 103 -13.16 -22.13 -8.49
CA LYS A 103 -12.86 -20.88 -9.18
C LYS A 103 -12.14 -19.91 -8.24
N PRO A 104 -11.02 -19.29 -8.66
CA PRO A 104 -10.32 -18.32 -7.84
C PRO A 104 -11.21 -17.13 -7.49
N THR A 105 -11.02 -16.59 -6.29
CA THR A 105 -11.74 -15.41 -5.82
C THR A 105 -10.78 -14.23 -5.80
N ALA A 106 -11.20 -13.11 -6.37
CA ALA A 106 -10.39 -11.90 -6.37
C ALA A 106 -10.08 -11.42 -4.95
N PRO A 107 -8.88 -10.90 -4.69
CA PRO A 107 -8.54 -10.34 -3.38
C PRO A 107 -9.49 -9.21 -3.00
N LYS A 108 -9.81 -9.11 -1.71
CA LYS A 108 -10.69 -8.06 -1.18
C LYS A 108 -9.93 -6.79 -0.81
N ILE A 109 -8.66 -6.74 -1.17
CA ILE A 109 -7.78 -5.63 -0.82
C ILE A 109 -7.28 -4.92 -2.06
#